data_7446a59dc9033daec11e8f64809d01ee
#
_entry.id   7446a59dc9033daec11e8f64809d01ee
#
_cell.length_a   1.000
_cell.length_b   1.000
_cell.length_c   1.000
_cell.angle_alpha   90.00
_cell.angle_beta   90.00
_cell.angle_gamma   90.00
#
_symmetry.space_group_name_H-M   'P 1'
#
loop_
_entity.id
_entity.type
_entity.pdbx_description
1 polymer ?
#
loop_
_entity_poly.entity_id
_entity_poly.type
_entity_poly.pdbx_seq_one_letter_code
_entity_poly.pdbx_strand_id
1 'polypeptide(L)'
;MSSNMSAEATRLLKKIEADKVKFIRLQFTDIQGQPKNVSIPAVQAEKALSEGIWFDGSSIEGFARIEESDMLLKPDPATYSLLPWRTGDAKVARFICDVQTYGNKPFEGDPRFVLRKTLADAAKMGFTFNTGPELEFFLFKMLDSMPTTQFKDQGAYFDLAPTDSAEDVRRDVVLALSEMGFEIEASHHEVAESQHEIDFKYGDALTTADRVITFKFATKSIALQYGLHATFMAKPIAGINGSGMHTHGSLAKNGKNAFYDPNGEMELSDTALYYIGGLLRHAKAITRVANPTINSYKRLVPGYEAPCYISWSVTNRSALIRVPAARGNSTRAEFRSPDPMCNPYLTFACMLAAGLDGIKNKIMPPESTNTNIYHLDPKARKKLKIDMLPGSLAESNAYLLKDEVLCNTLGDHVVENLTRITEMETDSFRLAVHPWELDRYLATY
;
A
#
# COMPACT_ATOMS: atom_id res chain seq x y z
N MET A 1 20.94 12.19 -35.43
CA MET A 1 20.00 13.24 -34.98
C MET A 1 20.14 13.33 -33.48
N SER A 2 20.76 14.40 -32.96
CA SER A 2 20.89 14.58 -31.50
C SER A 2 19.48 14.84 -30.96
N SER A 3 18.91 13.86 -30.26
CA SER A 3 17.69 14.05 -29.49
C SER A 3 17.94 15.17 -28.47
N ASN A 4 17.03 16.14 -28.44
CA ASN A 4 17.08 17.27 -27.49
C ASN A 4 16.74 16.72 -26.09
N MET A 5 17.69 15.97 -25.50
CA MET A 5 17.52 15.41 -24.15
C MET A 5 17.41 16.52 -23.11
N SER A 6 16.56 16.33 -22.10
CA SER A 6 16.50 17.24 -20.96
C SER A 6 17.84 17.30 -20.23
N ALA A 7 18.16 18.45 -19.59
CA ALA A 7 19.36 18.59 -18.77
C ALA A 7 19.38 17.54 -17.63
N GLU A 8 18.23 17.14 -17.14
CA GLU A 8 18.07 16.11 -16.11
C GLU A 8 18.49 14.73 -16.63
N ALA A 9 18.01 14.31 -17.81
CA ALA A 9 18.38 13.04 -18.43
C ALA A 9 19.90 12.98 -18.70
N THR A 10 20.49 14.08 -19.18
CA THR A 10 21.95 14.17 -19.38
C THR A 10 22.73 14.00 -18.07
N ARG A 11 22.25 14.61 -16.98
CA ARG A 11 22.88 14.46 -15.64
C ARG A 11 22.78 13.02 -15.14
N LEU A 12 21.63 12.36 -15.37
CA LEU A 12 21.43 10.97 -14.98
C LEU A 12 22.33 10.00 -15.74
N LEU A 13 22.55 10.18 -17.05
CA LEU A 13 23.45 9.33 -17.81
C LEU A 13 24.88 9.39 -17.23
N LYS A 14 25.37 10.59 -16.90
CA LYS A 14 26.68 10.75 -16.22
C LYS A 14 26.69 10.06 -14.85
N LYS A 15 25.57 10.10 -14.11
CA LYS A 15 25.48 9.42 -12.83
C LYS A 15 25.48 7.89 -12.98
N ILE A 16 24.75 7.35 -13.95
CA ILE A 16 24.73 5.91 -14.28
C ILE A 16 26.15 5.41 -14.59
N GLU A 17 26.91 6.18 -15.38
CA GLU A 17 28.30 5.88 -15.69
C GLU A 17 29.22 5.95 -14.45
N ALA A 18 29.11 7.03 -13.66
CA ALA A 18 29.92 7.22 -12.43
C ALA A 18 29.61 6.13 -11.39
N ASP A 19 28.35 5.71 -11.27
CA ASP A 19 27.91 4.63 -10.40
C ASP A 19 28.33 3.24 -10.93
N LYS A 20 28.90 3.15 -12.14
CA LYS A 20 29.33 1.90 -12.80
C LYS A 20 28.21 0.88 -12.97
N VAL A 21 26.99 1.36 -13.25
CA VAL A 21 25.81 0.53 -13.47
C VAL A 21 25.99 -0.33 -14.72
N LYS A 22 25.65 -1.63 -14.62
CA LYS A 22 25.68 -2.57 -15.75
C LYS A 22 24.29 -2.89 -16.26
N PHE A 23 23.30 -2.96 -15.36
CA PHE A 23 21.90 -3.24 -15.69
C PHE A 23 20.98 -2.23 -15.04
N ILE A 24 19.91 -1.90 -15.74
CA ILE A 24 18.83 -1.03 -15.24
C ILE A 24 17.52 -1.80 -15.27
N ARG A 25 16.83 -1.81 -14.15
CA ARG A 25 15.46 -2.36 -14.04
C ARG A 25 14.45 -1.25 -14.26
N LEU A 26 13.64 -1.39 -15.27
CA LEU A 26 12.48 -0.56 -15.55
C LEU A 26 11.29 -1.19 -14.81
N GLN A 27 10.99 -0.68 -13.63
CA GLN A 27 9.97 -1.23 -12.74
C GLN A 27 8.64 -0.52 -12.94
N PHE A 28 7.56 -1.29 -12.91
CA PHE A 28 6.18 -0.80 -12.88
C PHE A 28 5.36 -1.74 -11.99
N THR A 29 4.11 -1.38 -11.71
CA THR A 29 3.29 -2.15 -10.76
C THR A 29 2.00 -2.55 -11.45
N ASP A 30 1.59 -3.82 -11.33
CA ASP A 30 0.31 -4.30 -11.84
C ASP A 30 -0.87 -3.88 -10.93
N ILE A 31 -2.10 -4.17 -11.36
CA ILE A 31 -3.32 -3.82 -10.62
C ILE A 31 -3.35 -4.46 -9.22
N GLN A 32 -2.76 -5.64 -9.05
CA GLN A 32 -2.69 -6.33 -7.75
C GLN A 32 -1.58 -5.80 -6.84
N GLY A 33 -0.82 -4.78 -7.25
CA GLY A 33 0.27 -4.19 -6.46
C GLY A 33 1.57 -4.99 -6.50
N GLN A 34 1.72 -5.89 -7.49
CA GLN A 34 2.97 -6.65 -7.65
C GLN A 34 3.95 -5.89 -8.55
N PRO A 35 5.20 -5.70 -8.11
CA PRO A 35 6.21 -5.09 -8.95
C PRO A 35 6.60 -6.01 -10.10
N LYS A 36 6.61 -5.47 -11.30
CA LYS A 36 7.11 -6.08 -12.53
C LYS A 36 8.32 -5.29 -13.03
N ASN A 37 9.13 -5.88 -13.88
CA ASN A 37 10.23 -5.14 -14.50
C ASN A 37 10.66 -5.71 -15.85
N VAL A 38 11.19 -4.80 -16.70
CA VAL A 38 12.03 -5.14 -17.82
C VAL A 38 13.45 -4.74 -17.48
N SER A 39 14.44 -5.62 -17.67
CA SER A 39 15.85 -5.33 -17.40
C SER A 39 16.57 -5.01 -18.70
N ILE A 40 17.27 -3.88 -18.73
CA ILE A 40 18.06 -3.45 -19.88
C ILE A 40 19.54 -3.30 -19.51
N PRO A 41 20.49 -3.52 -20.44
CA PRO A 41 21.89 -3.10 -20.26
C PRO A 41 21.99 -1.59 -20.10
N ALA A 42 22.93 -1.10 -19.30
CA ALA A 42 23.09 0.34 -19.04
C ALA A 42 23.34 1.17 -20.31
N VAL A 43 23.90 0.57 -21.37
CA VAL A 43 24.11 1.22 -22.68
C VAL A 43 22.78 1.63 -23.36
N GLN A 44 21.64 1.07 -22.94
CA GLN A 44 20.30 1.44 -23.41
C GLN A 44 19.65 2.58 -22.58
N ALA A 45 20.36 3.12 -21.58
CA ALA A 45 19.81 4.14 -20.69
C ALA A 45 19.36 5.40 -21.43
N GLU A 46 20.14 5.85 -22.42
CA GLU A 46 19.80 7.03 -23.23
C GLU A 46 18.49 6.83 -23.98
N LYS A 47 18.32 5.69 -24.64
CA LYS A 47 17.07 5.34 -25.34
C LYS A 47 15.89 5.25 -24.35
N ALA A 48 16.10 4.59 -23.22
CA ALA A 48 15.05 4.44 -22.21
C ALA A 48 14.56 5.80 -21.68
N LEU A 49 15.47 6.72 -21.39
CA LEU A 49 15.13 8.06 -20.88
C LEU A 49 14.50 8.97 -21.94
N SER A 50 14.97 8.88 -23.21
CA SER A 50 14.46 9.73 -24.29
C SER A 50 13.15 9.21 -24.89
N GLU A 51 13.12 7.93 -25.29
CA GLU A 51 12.04 7.32 -26.06
C GLU A 51 11.15 6.41 -25.22
N GLY A 52 11.68 5.82 -24.14
CA GLY A 52 11.06 4.73 -23.41
C GLY A 52 11.44 3.36 -23.99
N ILE A 53 10.91 2.30 -23.37
CA ILE A 53 11.14 0.91 -23.81
C ILE A 53 9.81 0.22 -24.00
N TRP A 54 9.58 -0.31 -25.21
CA TRP A 54 8.40 -1.09 -25.54
C TRP A 54 8.44 -2.47 -24.89
N PHE A 55 7.29 -2.96 -24.45
CA PHE A 55 7.13 -4.29 -23.88
C PHE A 55 5.73 -4.83 -24.18
N ASP A 56 5.58 -6.16 -24.10
CA ASP A 56 4.29 -6.83 -24.22
C ASP A 56 3.57 -6.85 -22.88
N GLY A 57 2.44 -6.13 -22.78
CA GLY A 57 1.59 -6.07 -21.60
C GLY A 57 0.52 -7.16 -21.54
N SER A 58 0.31 -7.95 -22.63
CA SER A 58 -0.82 -8.89 -22.73
C SER A 58 -0.75 -10.05 -21.75
N SER A 59 0.45 -10.43 -21.32
CA SER A 59 0.66 -11.51 -20.35
C SER A 59 0.58 -11.04 -18.88
N ILE A 60 0.30 -9.76 -18.64
CA ILE A 60 0.18 -9.20 -17.29
C ILE A 60 -1.29 -9.08 -16.96
N GLU A 61 -1.71 -9.78 -15.88
CA GLU A 61 -3.11 -9.79 -15.47
C GLU A 61 -3.63 -8.38 -15.17
N GLY A 62 -4.78 -8.05 -15.75
CA GLY A 62 -5.40 -6.74 -15.60
C GLY A 62 -4.73 -5.61 -16.40
N PHE A 63 -3.77 -5.92 -17.30
CA PHE A 63 -3.11 -4.92 -18.15
C PHE A 63 -3.80 -4.80 -19.50
N ALA A 64 -3.22 -5.30 -20.54
CA ALA A 64 -3.73 -5.12 -21.90
C ALA A 64 -4.45 -6.36 -22.44
N ARG A 65 -5.29 -6.18 -23.45
CA ARG A 65 -5.79 -7.28 -24.29
C ARG A 65 -4.71 -7.66 -25.29
N ILE A 66 -4.82 -8.87 -25.86
CA ILE A 66 -3.84 -9.38 -26.86
C ILE A 66 -3.74 -8.43 -28.06
N GLU A 67 -4.84 -7.79 -28.45
CA GLU A 67 -4.91 -6.87 -29.59
C GLU A 67 -4.25 -5.50 -29.32
N GLU A 68 -3.98 -5.18 -28.05
CA GLU A 68 -3.38 -3.90 -27.60
C GLU A 68 -2.14 -4.17 -26.73
N SER A 69 -1.36 -5.20 -27.07
CA SER A 69 -0.30 -5.71 -26.22
C SER A 69 0.92 -4.78 -26.11
N ASP A 70 1.20 -3.99 -27.13
CA ASP A 70 2.38 -3.12 -27.18
C ASP A 70 2.22 -1.90 -26.28
N MET A 71 2.96 -1.88 -25.19
CA MET A 71 2.98 -0.81 -24.19
C MET A 71 4.38 -0.22 -24.04
N LEU A 72 4.45 1.02 -23.59
CA LEU A 72 5.70 1.76 -23.41
C LEU A 72 5.97 2.01 -21.93
N LEU A 73 7.15 1.58 -21.44
CA LEU A 73 7.69 1.99 -20.16
C LEU A 73 8.42 3.31 -20.30
N LYS A 74 7.91 4.34 -19.63
CA LYS A 74 8.56 5.66 -19.55
C LYS A 74 9.17 5.84 -18.16
N PRO A 75 10.52 5.77 -18.04
CA PRO A 75 11.18 5.94 -16.76
C PRO A 75 10.90 7.33 -16.17
N ASP A 76 10.59 7.36 -14.87
CA ASP A 76 10.55 8.60 -14.09
C ASP A 76 11.98 8.90 -13.58
N PRO A 77 12.64 9.95 -14.07
CA PRO A 77 14.02 10.27 -13.71
C PRO A 77 14.25 10.47 -12.20
N ALA A 78 13.22 11.00 -11.49
CA ALA A 78 13.30 11.26 -10.05
C ALA A 78 13.39 9.98 -9.21
N THR A 79 13.07 8.83 -9.80
CA THR A 79 13.04 7.54 -9.11
C THR A 79 14.31 6.71 -9.27
N TYR A 80 15.35 7.24 -9.92
CA TYR A 80 16.64 6.55 -10.06
C TYR A 80 17.19 6.14 -8.69
N SER A 81 17.53 4.86 -8.55
CA SER A 81 18.18 4.35 -7.34
C SER A 81 19.03 3.12 -7.66
N LEU A 82 20.17 2.99 -6.99
CA LEU A 82 20.92 1.73 -6.94
C LEU A 82 20.15 0.72 -6.09
N LEU A 83 20.38 -0.57 -6.33
CA LEU A 83 19.88 -1.66 -5.49
C LEU A 83 20.99 -2.14 -4.56
N PRO A 84 21.05 -1.71 -3.29
CA PRO A 84 22.21 -1.92 -2.39
C PRO A 84 22.54 -3.39 -2.16
N TRP A 85 21.54 -4.26 -2.16
CA TRP A 85 21.72 -5.73 -1.99
C TRP A 85 22.26 -6.43 -3.23
N ARG A 86 22.48 -5.72 -4.35
CA ARG A 86 23.18 -6.21 -5.54
C ARG A 86 24.62 -5.73 -5.51
N THR A 87 25.43 -6.40 -4.70
CA THR A 87 26.84 -6.12 -4.50
C THR A 87 27.73 -6.67 -5.63
N GLY A 88 28.99 -6.22 -5.69
CA GLY A 88 30.00 -6.64 -6.68
C GLY A 88 30.14 -5.69 -7.87
N ASP A 89 30.88 -6.12 -8.90
CA ASP A 89 31.25 -5.27 -10.03
C ASP A 89 30.13 -4.97 -11.02
N ALA A 90 29.03 -5.73 -10.95
CA ALA A 90 27.86 -5.58 -11.80
C ALA A 90 26.71 -4.87 -11.08
N LYS A 91 26.90 -3.60 -10.74
CA LYS A 91 25.86 -2.81 -10.07
C LYS A 91 24.58 -2.73 -10.90
N VAL A 92 23.46 -2.79 -10.19
CA VAL A 92 22.12 -2.70 -10.77
C VAL A 92 21.42 -1.45 -10.23
N ALA A 93 20.88 -0.66 -11.14
CA ALA A 93 19.98 0.45 -10.79
C ALA A 93 18.55 0.13 -11.19
N ARG A 94 17.60 0.95 -10.73
CA ARG A 94 16.20 0.90 -11.15
C ARG A 94 15.68 2.29 -11.48
N PHE A 95 14.66 2.32 -12.33
CA PHE A 95 13.67 3.40 -12.42
C PHE A 95 12.30 2.83 -12.14
N ILE A 96 11.42 3.63 -11.55
CA ILE A 96 9.98 3.37 -11.61
C ILE A 96 9.46 4.04 -12.88
N CYS A 97 8.63 3.33 -13.63
CA CYS A 97 8.13 3.76 -14.92
C CYS A 97 6.62 4.03 -14.85
N ASP A 98 6.18 5.05 -15.56
CA ASP A 98 4.81 5.19 -15.97
C ASP A 98 4.56 4.30 -17.19
N VAL A 99 3.39 3.69 -17.28
CA VAL A 99 3.00 2.87 -18.43
C VAL A 99 2.17 3.71 -19.40
N GLN A 100 2.53 3.64 -20.67
CA GLN A 100 1.86 4.38 -21.74
C GLN A 100 1.44 3.43 -22.86
N THR A 101 0.41 3.83 -23.61
CA THR A 101 -0.03 3.17 -24.84
C THR A 101 0.51 3.90 -26.05
N TYR A 102 0.17 3.39 -27.25
CA TYR A 102 0.55 4.02 -28.52
C TYR A 102 0.19 5.52 -28.53
N GLY A 103 1.12 6.33 -29.05
CA GLY A 103 0.98 7.79 -29.07
C GLY A 103 1.33 8.48 -27.77
N ASN A 104 2.07 7.82 -26.86
CA ASN A 104 2.51 8.33 -25.56
C ASN A 104 1.34 8.75 -24.64
N LYS A 105 0.20 8.08 -24.76
CA LYS A 105 -0.95 8.31 -23.87
C LYS A 105 -0.77 7.51 -22.59
N PRO A 106 -1.06 8.08 -21.41
CA PRO A 106 -1.09 7.30 -20.18
C PRO A 106 -2.02 6.09 -20.32
N PHE A 107 -1.59 4.95 -19.80
CA PHE A 107 -2.44 3.77 -19.71
C PHE A 107 -3.39 3.89 -18.51
N GLU A 108 -4.69 3.79 -18.76
CA GLU A 108 -5.70 3.96 -17.70
C GLU A 108 -5.67 2.86 -16.63
N GLY A 109 -5.12 1.70 -16.97
CA GLY A 109 -4.91 0.58 -16.04
C GLY A 109 -3.61 0.68 -15.25
N ASP A 110 -2.76 1.70 -15.46
CA ASP A 110 -1.58 1.92 -14.64
C ASP A 110 -1.97 2.48 -13.26
N PRO A 111 -1.77 1.73 -12.16
CA PRO A 111 -2.11 2.21 -10.83
C PRO A 111 -1.41 3.52 -10.45
N ARG A 112 -0.18 3.72 -10.91
CA ARG A 112 0.58 4.95 -10.67
C ARG A 112 -0.05 6.15 -11.37
N PHE A 113 -0.59 5.95 -12.57
CA PHE A 113 -1.36 6.98 -13.28
C PHE A 113 -2.67 7.32 -12.57
N VAL A 114 -3.41 6.32 -12.04
CA VAL A 114 -4.63 6.55 -11.26
C VAL A 114 -4.35 7.48 -10.08
N LEU A 115 -3.27 7.23 -9.32
CA LEU A 115 -2.89 8.12 -8.22
C LEU A 115 -2.50 9.51 -8.71
N ARG A 116 -1.68 9.64 -9.77
CA ARG A 116 -1.32 10.94 -10.37
C ARG A 116 -2.55 11.77 -10.74
N LYS A 117 -3.54 11.14 -11.40
CA LYS A 117 -4.81 11.77 -11.78
C LYS A 117 -5.54 12.31 -10.54
N THR A 118 -5.67 11.49 -9.49
CA THR A 118 -6.35 11.87 -8.25
C THR A 118 -5.62 13.00 -7.51
N LEU A 119 -4.29 12.98 -7.50
CA LEU A 119 -3.47 14.06 -6.95
C LEU A 119 -3.64 15.37 -7.72
N ALA A 120 -3.79 15.30 -9.06
CA ALA A 120 -4.07 16.47 -9.87
C ALA A 120 -5.46 17.08 -9.55
N ASP A 121 -6.45 16.23 -9.21
CA ASP A 121 -7.77 16.73 -8.78
C ASP A 121 -7.71 17.40 -7.39
N ALA A 122 -6.93 16.85 -6.47
CA ALA A 122 -6.65 17.52 -5.19
C ALA A 122 -5.95 18.89 -5.40
N ALA A 123 -4.99 18.96 -6.31
CA ALA A 123 -4.28 20.19 -6.64
C ALA A 123 -5.21 21.28 -7.21
N LYS A 124 -6.23 20.92 -8.02
CA LYS A 124 -7.27 21.85 -8.48
C LYS A 124 -8.08 22.46 -7.34
N MET A 125 -8.21 21.74 -6.21
CA MET A 125 -8.83 22.23 -4.98
C MET A 125 -7.85 22.98 -4.07
N GLY A 126 -6.59 23.10 -4.48
CA GLY A 126 -5.51 23.78 -3.75
C GLY A 126 -4.85 22.90 -2.67
N PHE A 127 -5.03 21.59 -2.72
CA PHE A 127 -4.45 20.67 -1.75
C PHE A 127 -3.29 19.85 -2.33
N THR A 128 -2.31 19.57 -1.47
CA THR A 128 -1.34 18.47 -1.64
C THR A 128 -1.65 17.38 -0.63
N PHE A 129 -1.48 16.11 -1.02
CA PHE A 129 -1.78 14.96 -0.17
C PHE A 129 -0.48 14.29 0.25
N ASN A 130 -0.30 14.14 1.56
CA ASN A 130 0.81 13.44 2.17
C ASN A 130 0.31 12.15 2.83
N THR A 131 1.11 11.10 2.71
CA THR A 131 0.83 9.79 3.33
C THR A 131 2.04 9.26 4.08
N GLY A 132 1.80 8.50 5.16
CA GLY A 132 2.81 7.77 5.94
C GLY A 132 2.23 6.40 6.30
N PRO A 133 2.58 5.33 5.57
CA PRO A 133 2.15 3.97 5.87
C PRO A 133 3.10 3.31 6.86
N GLU A 134 2.55 2.52 7.78
CA GLU A 134 3.24 1.63 8.71
C GLU A 134 3.10 0.21 8.18
N LEU A 135 4.20 -0.42 7.74
CA LEU A 135 4.15 -1.73 7.07
C LEU A 135 4.60 -2.85 8.01
N GLU A 136 3.65 -3.67 8.41
CA GLU A 136 3.93 -4.89 9.14
C GLU A 136 4.19 -6.07 8.19
N PHE A 137 5.08 -6.98 8.62
CA PHE A 137 5.43 -8.18 7.86
C PHE A 137 5.92 -9.30 8.77
N PHE A 138 5.88 -10.54 8.27
CA PHE A 138 6.42 -11.71 8.95
C PHE A 138 7.71 -12.20 8.30
N LEU A 139 8.62 -12.74 9.12
CA LEU A 139 9.83 -13.43 8.69
C LEU A 139 9.74 -14.91 9.07
N PHE A 140 9.54 -15.76 8.08
CA PHE A 140 9.46 -17.21 8.27
C PHE A 140 10.72 -17.93 7.79
N LYS A 141 11.00 -19.08 8.39
CA LYS A 141 12.07 -19.97 7.93
C LYS A 141 11.76 -20.54 6.55
N MET A 142 12.79 -20.74 5.76
CA MET A 142 12.71 -21.51 4.52
C MET A 142 13.16 -22.93 4.78
N LEU A 143 12.53 -23.90 4.11
CA LEU A 143 12.92 -25.31 4.09
C LEU A 143 13.08 -25.72 2.64
N ASP A 144 14.22 -26.28 2.29
CA ASP A 144 14.54 -26.70 0.91
C ASP A 144 14.24 -25.64 -0.16
N SER A 145 14.61 -24.39 0.15
CA SER A 145 14.34 -23.20 -0.69
C SER A 145 12.86 -22.85 -0.85
N MET A 146 11.96 -23.49 -0.10
CA MET A 146 10.52 -23.18 -0.10
C MET A 146 10.14 -22.38 1.15
N PRO A 147 9.27 -21.37 1.03
CA PRO A 147 8.74 -20.65 2.18
C PRO A 147 7.88 -21.57 3.05
N THR A 148 8.01 -21.41 4.37
CA THR A 148 7.19 -22.12 5.35
C THR A 148 6.41 -21.12 6.22
N THR A 149 5.61 -21.63 7.16
CA THR A 149 4.99 -20.85 8.23
C THR A 149 5.70 -21.05 9.58
N GLN A 150 6.94 -21.55 9.56
CA GLN A 150 7.73 -21.75 10.77
C GLN A 150 8.33 -20.40 11.23
N PHE A 151 8.04 -20.05 12.47
CA PHE A 151 8.56 -18.83 13.08
C PHE A 151 10.09 -18.80 13.14
N LYS A 152 10.66 -17.63 12.91
CA LYS A 152 12.09 -17.36 13.10
C LYS A 152 12.43 -17.21 14.59
N ASP A 153 11.55 -16.54 15.35
CA ASP A 153 11.68 -16.27 16.77
C ASP A 153 10.33 -16.39 17.51
N GLN A 154 10.37 -16.17 18.82
CA GLN A 154 9.21 -16.13 19.71
C GLN A 154 9.12 -14.77 20.43
N GLY A 155 9.57 -13.72 19.75
CA GLY A 155 9.51 -12.36 20.26
C GLY A 155 8.08 -11.84 20.40
N ALA A 156 7.93 -10.81 21.21
CA ALA A 156 6.70 -10.07 21.45
C ALA A 156 6.95 -8.58 21.21
N TYR A 157 5.93 -7.76 21.38
CA TYR A 157 5.97 -6.32 21.11
C TYR A 157 7.13 -5.61 21.82
N PHE A 158 8.02 -4.99 21.05
CA PHE A 158 9.22 -4.29 21.50
C PHE A 158 10.30 -5.16 22.16
N ASP A 159 10.24 -6.48 22.00
CA ASP A 159 11.35 -7.33 22.43
C ASP A 159 12.63 -7.00 21.65
N LEU A 160 13.76 -7.28 22.31
CA LEU A 160 15.11 -7.07 21.77
C LEU A 160 15.87 -8.40 21.70
N ALA A 161 17.01 -8.38 21.04
CA ALA A 161 17.88 -9.55 21.02
C ALA A 161 18.33 -9.98 22.44
N PRO A 162 18.44 -11.29 22.73
CA PRO A 162 18.40 -12.41 21.79
C PRO A 162 16.99 -12.98 21.50
N THR A 163 15.93 -12.51 22.19
CA THR A 163 14.55 -13.00 21.98
C THR A 163 14.08 -12.65 20.57
N ASP A 164 14.26 -11.40 20.14
CA ASP A 164 14.14 -10.99 18.76
C ASP A 164 15.37 -11.42 17.96
N SER A 165 15.34 -12.59 17.41
CA SER A 165 16.46 -13.16 16.64
C SER A 165 16.52 -12.70 15.18
N ALA A 166 15.64 -11.79 14.76
CA ALA A 166 15.59 -11.23 13.41
C ALA A 166 15.99 -9.74 13.35
N GLU A 167 16.51 -9.18 14.47
CA GLU A 167 16.97 -7.79 14.54
C GLU A 167 17.99 -7.45 13.44
N ASP A 168 18.95 -8.36 13.16
CA ASP A 168 19.96 -8.16 12.12
C ASP A 168 19.33 -8.01 10.73
N VAL A 169 18.26 -8.75 10.41
CA VAL A 169 17.55 -8.63 9.14
C VAL A 169 16.90 -7.26 9.02
N ARG A 170 16.20 -6.80 10.09
CA ARG A 170 15.60 -5.46 10.09
C ARG A 170 16.66 -4.37 9.94
N ARG A 171 17.79 -4.48 10.66
CA ARG A 171 18.91 -3.54 10.54
C ARG A 171 19.40 -3.43 9.10
N ASP A 172 19.63 -4.54 8.42
CA ASP A 172 20.14 -4.52 7.05
C ASP A 172 19.09 -4.02 6.05
N VAL A 173 17.80 -4.26 6.30
CA VAL A 173 16.71 -3.63 5.54
C VAL A 173 16.73 -2.12 5.73
N VAL A 174 16.85 -1.62 6.98
CA VAL A 174 16.93 -0.19 7.30
C VAL A 174 18.11 0.47 6.60
N LEU A 175 19.30 -0.14 6.66
CA LEU A 175 20.50 0.38 6.00
C LEU A 175 20.32 0.47 4.48
N ALA A 176 19.82 -0.59 3.86
CA ALA A 176 19.60 -0.60 2.41
C ALA A 176 18.53 0.42 1.97
N LEU A 177 17.45 0.57 2.72
CA LEU A 177 16.42 1.58 2.42
C LEU A 177 16.97 3.00 2.61
N SER A 178 17.79 3.22 3.65
CA SER A 178 18.47 4.51 3.87
C SER A 178 19.39 4.89 2.72
N GLU A 179 20.15 3.94 2.18
CA GLU A 179 20.96 4.15 0.97
C GLU A 179 20.11 4.49 -0.26
N MET A 180 18.87 4.02 -0.31
CA MET A 180 17.89 4.34 -1.35
C MET A 180 17.13 5.65 -1.09
N GLY A 181 17.50 6.42 -0.06
CA GLY A 181 16.93 7.73 0.25
C GLY A 181 15.66 7.70 1.09
N PHE A 182 15.40 6.59 1.80
CA PHE A 182 14.35 6.58 2.83
C PHE A 182 14.87 7.25 4.11
N GLU A 183 14.03 8.03 4.75
CA GLU A 183 14.24 8.52 6.10
C GLU A 183 13.48 7.58 7.04
N ILE A 184 14.20 6.65 7.68
CA ILE A 184 13.61 5.66 8.58
C ILE A 184 13.40 6.31 9.95
N GLU A 185 12.23 6.12 10.56
CA GLU A 185 11.82 6.69 11.84
C GLU A 185 11.87 5.67 12.98
N ALA A 186 11.42 4.43 12.72
CA ALA A 186 11.39 3.36 13.71
C ALA A 186 11.57 1.97 13.09
N SER A 187 11.98 1.01 13.91
CA SER A 187 12.07 -0.40 13.55
C SER A 187 11.96 -1.23 14.82
N HIS A 188 10.97 -2.13 14.90
CA HIS A 188 10.73 -2.92 16.10
C HIS A 188 10.12 -4.29 15.78
N HIS A 189 10.15 -5.17 16.80
CA HIS A 189 9.38 -6.41 16.80
C HIS A 189 7.92 -6.09 17.09
N GLU A 190 7.00 -6.71 16.35
CA GLU A 190 5.57 -6.57 16.51
C GLU A 190 4.98 -7.57 17.53
N VAL A 191 3.63 -7.53 17.72
CA VAL A 191 2.94 -8.31 18.77
C VAL A 191 3.04 -9.81 18.52
N ALA A 192 2.93 -10.25 17.27
CA ALA A 192 2.96 -11.68 16.96
C ALA A 192 4.40 -12.19 16.79
N GLU A 193 4.64 -13.45 17.13
CA GLU A 193 5.91 -14.14 16.89
C GLU A 193 6.37 -13.97 15.44
N SER A 194 7.63 -13.61 15.24
CA SER A 194 8.24 -13.34 13.92
C SER A 194 7.60 -12.23 13.11
N GLN A 195 6.84 -11.33 13.76
CA GLN A 195 6.24 -10.14 13.13
C GLN A 195 7.08 -8.90 13.41
N HIS A 196 7.26 -8.08 12.41
CA HIS A 196 8.13 -6.90 12.43
C HIS A 196 7.46 -5.73 11.76
N GLU A 197 7.89 -4.51 12.17
CA GLU A 197 7.51 -3.25 11.54
C GLU A 197 8.73 -2.36 11.34
N ILE A 198 8.75 -1.63 10.24
CA ILE A 198 9.75 -0.60 9.96
C ILE A 198 9.03 0.62 9.39
N ASP A 199 9.11 1.73 10.11
CA ASP A 199 8.44 2.97 9.75
C ASP A 199 9.39 3.92 9.05
N PHE A 200 8.91 4.55 8.02
CA PHE A 200 9.63 5.59 7.30
C PHE A 200 8.79 6.87 7.21
N LYS A 201 9.47 7.99 7.18
CA LYS A 201 8.87 9.30 7.20
C LYS A 201 7.84 9.49 6.09
N TYR A 202 6.72 10.08 6.45
CA TYR A 202 5.67 10.48 5.52
C TYR A 202 6.21 11.41 4.41
N GLY A 203 5.55 11.41 3.28
CA GLY A 203 5.88 12.28 2.14
C GLY A 203 4.70 12.49 1.21
N ASP A 204 4.94 13.10 0.06
CA ASP A 204 3.92 13.15 -0.97
C ASP A 204 3.46 11.75 -1.36
N ALA A 205 2.17 11.62 -1.64
CA ALA A 205 1.55 10.30 -1.76
C ALA A 205 2.09 9.47 -2.93
N LEU A 206 2.55 10.09 -4.02
CA LEU A 206 3.12 9.34 -5.15
C LEU A 206 4.48 8.75 -4.79
N THR A 207 5.38 9.57 -4.26
CA THR A 207 6.70 9.10 -3.78
C THR A 207 6.53 8.05 -2.68
N THR A 208 5.56 8.23 -1.78
CA THR A 208 5.29 7.27 -0.71
C THR A 208 4.76 5.94 -1.25
N ALA A 209 3.89 5.93 -2.25
CA ALA A 209 3.45 4.70 -2.91
C ALA A 209 4.60 3.98 -3.62
N ASP A 210 5.47 4.71 -4.32
CA ASP A 210 6.72 4.20 -4.91
C ASP A 210 7.62 3.57 -3.83
N ARG A 211 7.70 4.20 -2.65
CA ARG A 211 8.46 3.69 -1.48
C ARG A 211 7.87 2.42 -0.91
N VAL A 212 6.54 2.30 -0.78
CA VAL A 212 5.88 1.06 -0.31
C VAL A 212 6.23 -0.13 -1.18
N ILE A 213 6.15 0.01 -2.51
CA ILE A 213 6.54 -1.05 -3.45
C ILE A 213 8.02 -1.40 -3.30
N THR A 214 8.88 -0.38 -3.18
CA THR A 214 10.33 -0.55 -2.99
C THR A 214 10.64 -1.26 -1.68
N PHE A 215 10.00 -0.86 -0.58
CA PHE A 215 10.11 -1.46 0.74
C PHE A 215 9.82 -2.97 0.71
N LYS A 216 8.68 -3.36 0.15
CA LYS A 216 8.29 -4.79 0.04
C LYS A 216 9.34 -5.60 -0.74
N PHE A 217 9.84 -5.05 -1.84
CA PHE A 217 10.84 -5.69 -2.67
C PHE A 217 12.20 -5.79 -1.98
N ALA A 218 12.66 -4.72 -1.32
CA ALA A 218 13.92 -4.70 -0.56
C ALA A 218 13.89 -5.69 0.60
N THR A 219 12.85 -5.66 1.42
CA THR A 219 12.68 -6.54 2.58
C THR A 219 12.72 -8.02 2.16
N LYS A 220 11.97 -8.40 1.10
CA LYS A 220 12.02 -9.78 0.57
C LYS A 220 13.41 -10.16 0.07
N SER A 221 14.09 -9.25 -0.63
CA SER A 221 15.42 -9.52 -1.21
C SER A 221 16.49 -9.70 -0.14
N ILE A 222 16.42 -8.91 0.94
CA ILE A 222 17.39 -8.97 2.05
C ILE A 222 17.09 -10.18 2.94
N ALA A 223 15.82 -10.42 3.31
CA ALA A 223 15.44 -11.59 4.09
C ALA A 223 15.92 -12.90 3.44
N LEU A 224 15.85 -12.99 2.11
CA LEU A 224 16.33 -14.16 1.37
C LEU A 224 17.84 -14.41 1.56
N GLN A 225 18.66 -13.36 1.76
CA GLN A 225 20.10 -13.51 2.04
C GLN A 225 20.38 -14.16 3.40
N TYR A 226 19.41 -14.03 4.32
CA TYR A 226 19.43 -14.68 5.63
C TYR A 226 18.75 -16.06 5.66
N GLY A 227 18.36 -16.61 4.49
CA GLY A 227 17.61 -17.87 4.41
C GLY A 227 16.19 -17.77 4.98
N LEU A 228 15.62 -16.56 4.99
CA LEU A 228 14.27 -16.25 5.47
C LEU A 228 13.35 -15.80 4.34
N HIS A 229 12.07 -16.07 4.53
CA HIS A 229 11.00 -15.57 3.67
C HIS A 229 10.25 -14.42 4.35
N ALA A 230 10.34 -13.22 3.79
CA ALA A 230 9.51 -12.11 4.21
C ALA A 230 8.16 -12.15 3.51
N THR A 231 7.07 -12.20 4.28
CA THR A 231 5.72 -12.16 3.73
C THR A 231 4.93 -10.97 4.24
N PHE A 232 4.20 -10.36 3.33
CA PHE A 232 3.25 -9.28 3.56
C PHE A 232 1.80 -9.77 3.54
N MET A 233 1.56 -11.06 3.75
CA MET A 233 0.20 -11.59 3.92
C MET A 233 -0.50 -10.93 5.10
N ALA A 234 -1.76 -10.56 4.90
CA ALA A 234 -2.56 -9.93 5.95
C ALA A 234 -2.79 -10.85 7.16
N LYS A 235 -2.90 -12.16 6.95
CA LYS A 235 -3.12 -13.16 8.01
C LYS A 235 -2.47 -14.49 7.64
N PRO A 236 -1.14 -14.64 7.81
CA PRO A 236 -0.44 -15.88 7.46
C PRO A 236 -0.69 -17.02 8.46
N ILE A 237 -0.97 -16.71 9.73
CA ILE A 237 -1.17 -17.66 10.82
C ILE A 237 -2.52 -17.43 11.50
N ALA A 238 -3.28 -18.47 11.72
CA ALA A 238 -4.53 -18.41 12.47
C ALA A 238 -4.25 -18.26 13.98
N GLY A 239 -5.12 -17.50 14.69
CA GLY A 239 -5.05 -17.38 16.14
C GLY A 239 -4.08 -16.34 16.70
N ILE A 240 -3.27 -15.68 15.88
CA ILE A 240 -2.38 -14.56 16.28
C ILE A 240 -2.72 -13.29 15.50
N ASN A 241 -2.10 -12.15 15.82
CA ASN A 241 -2.30 -10.91 15.07
C ASN A 241 -1.88 -11.07 13.60
N GLY A 242 -2.55 -10.33 12.71
CA GLY A 242 -2.20 -10.22 11.29
C GLY A 242 -1.45 -8.93 11.01
N SER A 243 -0.95 -8.78 9.77
CA SER A 243 -0.21 -7.58 9.35
C SER A 243 -1.14 -6.51 8.79
N GLY A 244 -1.04 -5.30 9.33
CA GLY A 244 -1.65 -4.09 8.83
C GLY A 244 -0.70 -3.25 7.98
N MET A 245 -1.26 -2.30 7.27
CA MET A 245 -0.57 -1.16 6.70
C MET A 245 -1.36 0.09 7.07
N HIS A 246 -1.30 0.45 8.36
CA HIS A 246 -1.98 1.65 8.84
C HIS A 246 -1.46 2.84 8.05
N THR A 247 -2.37 3.60 7.46
CA THR A 247 -1.97 4.67 6.55
C THR A 247 -2.40 6.03 7.11
N HIS A 248 -1.41 6.80 7.54
CA HIS A 248 -1.62 8.20 7.91
C HIS A 248 -1.82 9.04 6.66
N GLY A 249 -2.82 9.91 6.68
CA GLY A 249 -3.09 10.87 5.63
C GLY A 249 -3.25 12.28 6.18
N SER A 250 -2.72 13.27 5.46
CA SER A 250 -2.95 14.68 5.74
C SER A 250 -2.98 15.49 4.45
N LEU A 251 -3.75 16.58 4.46
CA LEU A 251 -3.75 17.55 3.37
C LEU A 251 -2.97 18.80 3.77
N ALA A 252 -2.20 19.34 2.83
CA ALA A 252 -1.59 20.65 3.01
C ALA A 252 -2.17 21.64 2.00
N LYS A 253 -2.32 22.89 2.41
CA LYS A 253 -2.76 24.02 1.57
C LYS A 253 -1.83 25.20 1.79
N ASN A 254 -1.25 25.71 0.71
CA ASN A 254 -0.26 26.80 0.78
C ASN A 254 0.92 26.50 1.74
N GLY A 255 1.40 25.26 1.74
CA GLY A 255 2.52 24.80 2.57
C GLY A 255 2.19 24.60 4.06
N LYS A 256 0.93 24.76 4.48
CA LYS A 256 0.48 24.54 5.86
C LYS A 256 -0.42 23.32 5.95
N ASN A 257 -0.37 22.63 7.07
CA ASN A 257 -1.28 21.50 7.36
C ASN A 257 -2.73 22.02 7.40
N ALA A 258 -3.58 21.50 6.51
CA ALA A 258 -4.97 21.91 6.39
C ALA A 258 -5.90 21.23 7.42
N PHE A 259 -5.40 20.25 8.17
CA PHE A 259 -6.17 19.53 9.17
C PHE A 259 -6.11 20.18 10.55
N TYR A 260 -5.15 21.06 10.77
CA TYR A 260 -4.97 21.74 12.06
C TYR A 260 -5.74 23.05 12.13
N ASP A 261 -6.51 23.24 13.21
CA ASP A 261 -7.08 24.51 13.63
C ASP A 261 -6.97 24.63 15.16
N PRO A 262 -6.17 25.56 15.70
CA PRO A 262 -6.01 25.71 17.15
C PRO A 262 -7.29 26.10 17.89
N ASN A 263 -8.31 26.59 17.18
CA ASN A 263 -9.60 26.98 17.75
C ASN A 263 -10.71 25.95 17.48
N GLY A 264 -10.41 24.93 16.68
CA GLY A 264 -11.35 23.85 16.35
C GLY A 264 -11.54 22.87 17.52
N GLU A 265 -12.63 22.13 17.52
CA GLU A 265 -12.83 21.03 18.46
C GLU A 265 -11.71 19.99 18.30
N MET A 266 -11.07 19.58 19.40
CA MET A 266 -9.89 18.68 19.39
C MET A 266 -8.71 19.24 18.56
N GLU A 267 -8.64 20.56 18.35
CA GLU A 267 -7.68 21.24 17.46
C GLU A 267 -7.71 20.73 15.99
N LEU A 268 -8.89 20.30 15.54
CA LEU A 268 -9.14 19.85 14.16
C LEU A 268 -9.90 20.93 13.38
N SER A 269 -9.49 21.12 12.12
CA SER A 269 -10.22 21.97 11.20
C SER A 269 -11.47 21.26 10.64
N ASP A 270 -12.43 22.04 10.12
CA ASP A 270 -13.53 21.49 9.32
C ASP A 270 -13.05 20.62 8.16
N THR A 271 -11.91 20.98 7.54
CA THR A 271 -11.30 20.19 6.48
C THR A 271 -10.93 18.77 6.97
N ALA A 272 -10.36 18.66 8.17
CA ALA A 272 -10.05 17.37 8.76
C ALA A 272 -11.30 16.55 9.04
N LEU A 273 -12.31 17.18 9.65
CA LEU A 273 -13.58 16.52 9.97
C LEU A 273 -14.30 16.04 8.68
N TYR A 274 -14.38 16.88 7.66
CA TYR A 274 -14.97 16.48 6.39
C TYR A 274 -14.19 15.37 5.69
N TYR A 275 -12.86 15.40 5.75
CA TYR A 275 -12.00 14.32 5.22
C TYR A 275 -12.30 12.99 5.92
N ILE A 276 -12.36 13.00 7.26
CA ILE A 276 -12.73 11.84 8.07
C ILE A 276 -14.14 11.35 7.72
N GLY A 277 -15.11 12.29 7.60
CA GLY A 277 -16.47 11.98 7.19
C GLY A 277 -16.56 11.29 5.84
N GLY A 278 -15.77 11.76 4.87
CA GLY A 278 -15.64 11.14 3.55
C GLY A 278 -15.06 9.72 3.62
N LEU A 279 -13.96 9.52 4.35
CA LEU A 279 -13.37 8.19 4.54
C LEU A 279 -14.36 7.20 5.17
N LEU A 280 -15.11 7.61 6.20
CA LEU A 280 -16.11 6.76 6.85
C LEU A 280 -17.27 6.42 5.90
N ARG A 281 -17.74 7.37 5.10
CA ARG A 281 -18.81 7.17 4.12
C ARG A 281 -18.45 6.11 3.08
N HIS A 282 -17.23 6.17 2.56
CA HIS A 282 -16.73 5.29 1.50
C HIS A 282 -16.00 4.04 2.04
N ALA A 283 -15.91 3.86 3.36
CA ALA A 283 -15.09 2.83 4.00
C ALA A 283 -15.33 1.42 3.44
N LYS A 284 -16.60 1.03 3.24
CA LYS A 284 -16.95 -0.30 2.72
C LYS A 284 -16.43 -0.53 1.29
N ALA A 285 -16.48 0.48 0.46
CA ALA A 285 -15.99 0.42 -0.92
C ALA A 285 -14.45 0.49 -0.96
N ILE A 286 -13.82 1.33 -0.13
CA ILE A 286 -12.36 1.38 0.01
C ILE A 286 -11.79 0.01 0.41
N THR A 287 -12.51 -0.77 1.23
CA THR A 287 -12.08 -2.10 1.68
C THR A 287 -11.75 -3.03 0.51
N ARG A 288 -12.45 -2.93 -0.65
CA ARG A 288 -12.11 -3.74 -1.84
C ARG A 288 -10.67 -3.48 -2.34
N VAL A 289 -10.18 -2.27 -2.23
CA VAL A 289 -8.85 -1.87 -2.72
C VAL A 289 -7.80 -1.98 -1.62
N ALA A 290 -8.17 -1.59 -0.40
CA ALA A 290 -7.28 -1.58 0.76
C ALA A 290 -7.04 -2.97 1.38
N ASN A 291 -7.95 -3.92 1.11
CA ASN A 291 -7.95 -5.30 1.62
C ASN A 291 -8.28 -6.25 0.45
N PRO A 292 -7.34 -6.44 -0.51
CA PRO A 292 -7.67 -6.87 -1.86
C PRO A 292 -7.83 -8.39 -2.04
N THR A 293 -7.59 -9.22 -1.02
CA THR A 293 -7.52 -10.67 -1.15
C THR A 293 -8.46 -11.40 -0.20
N ILE A 294 -8.75 -12.67 -0.48
CA ILE A 294 -9.49 -13.54 0.45
C ILE A 294 -8.81 -13.57 1.83
N ASN A 295 -7.47 -13.52 1.88
CA ASN A 295 -6.71 -13.55 3.12
C ASN A 295 -6.89 -12.27 3.96
N SER A 296 -7.12 -11.13 3.33
CA SER A 296 -7.38 -9.86 4.00
C SER A 296 -8.54 -9.93 5.00
N TYR A 297 -9.60 -10.66 4.65
CA TYR A 297 -10.80 -10.82 5.49
C TYR A 297 -10.61 -11.79 6.66
N LYS A 298 -9.51 -12.54 6.68
CA LYS A 298 -9.08 -13.33 7.85
C LYS A 298 -8.37 -12.45 8.90
N ARG A 299 -7.85 -11.27 8.50
CA ARG A 299 -7.35 -10.23 9.41
C ARG A 299 -8.49 -9.37 9.94
N LEU A 300 -9.43 -8.93 9.09
CA LEU A 300 -10.53 -8.05 9.46
C LEU A 300 -11.61 -8.76 10.29
N VAL A 301 -11.20 -9.33 11.42
CA VAL A 301 -12.07 -10.01 12.39
C VAL A 301 -11.87 -9.40 13.78
N PRO A 302 -12.94 -9.31 14.63
CA PRO A 302 -12.80 -8.78 15.98
C PRO A 302 -11.83 -9.61 16.83
N GLY A 303 -11.07 -8.93 17.72
CA GLY A 303 -10.22 -9.59 18.72
C GLY A 303 -8.74 -9.69 18.38
N TYR A 304 -8.29 -9.19 17.24
CA TYR A 304 -6.87 -9.22 16.80
C TYR A 304 -6.36 -7.84 16.37
N GLU A 305 -6.78 -6.79 17.06
CA GLU A 305 -6.36 -5.39 16.83
C GLU A 305 -6.67 -4.82 15.44
N ALA A 306 -7.34 -5.58 14.57
CA ALA A 306 -7.78 -5.11 13.27
C ALA A 306 -9.09 -4.31 13.38
N PRO A 307 -9.22 -3.16 12.71
CA PRO A 307 -10.42 -2.34 12.77
C PRO A 307 -11.54 -2.96 11.91
N CYS A 308 -12.61 -3.42 12.58
CA CYS A 308 -13.77 -4.00 11.90
C CYS A 308 -14.98 -3.06 11.85
N TYR A 309 -14.95 -2.00 12.66
CA TYR A 309 -16.09 -1.12 12.91
C TYR A 309 -15.86 0.26 12.33
N ILE A 310 -16.82 0.75 11.55
CA ILE A 310 -16.78 2.06 10.88
C ILE A 310 -17.03 3.16 11.91
N SER A 311 -15.94 3.67 12.47
CA SER A 311 -15.95 4.72 13.49
C SER A 311 -14.62 5.47 13.48
N TRP A 312 -14.56 6.59 14.19
CA TRP A 312 -13.32 7.34 14.39
C TRP A 312 -13.12 7.74 15.85
N SER A 313 -11.87 8.00 16.22
CA SER A 313 -11.53 8.42 17.57
C SER A 313 -10.19 9.14 17.61
N VAL A 314 -10.00 9.97 18.65
CA VAL A 314 -8.69 10.59 18.98
C VAL A 314 -7.88 9.75 19.98
N THR A 315 -8.50 8.77 20.66
CA THR A 315 -7.86 7.99 21.72
C THR A 315 -7.94 6.49 21.52
N ASN A 316 -8.98 6.00 20.83
CA ASN A 316 -9.33 4.59 20.76
C ASN A 316 -8.68 3.91 19.54
N ARG A 317 -7.81 2.91 19.77
CA ARG A 317 -7.16 2.11 18.74
C ARG A 317 -8.07 1.09 18.05
N SER A 318 -9.28 0.83 18.60
CA SER A 318 -10.26 -0.07 17.94
C SER A 318 -11.08 0.61 16.85
N ALA A 319 -10.97 1.93 16.70
CA ALA A 319 -11.65 2.69 15.64
C ALA A 319 -10.98 2.48 14.28
N LEU A 320 -11.77 2.57 13.20
CA LEU A 320 -11.28 2.49 11.82
C LEU A 320 -10.36 3.68 11.48
N ILE A 321 -10.72 4.86 11.97
CA ILE A 321 -9.90 6.05 11.80
C ILE A 321 -9.47 6.55 13.18
N ARG A 322 -8.15 6.67 13.38
CA ARG A 322 -7.56 7.28 14.57
C ARG A 322 -6.96 8.63 14.20
N VAL A 323 -7.17 9.63 15.03
CA VAL A 323 -6.44 10.90 14.96
C VAL A 323 -5.39 10.90 16.06
N PRO A 324 -4.09 10.69 15.76
CA PRO A 324 -3.02 10.69 16.76
C PRO A 324 -2.97 11.99 17.58
N ALA A 325 -2.37 11.95 18.76
CA ALA A 325 -2.35 13.07 19.69
C ALA A 325 -1.55 14.30 19.19
N ALA A 326 -0.56 14.10 18.33
CA ALA A 326 0.25 15.20 17.80
C ALA A 326 -0.59 16.17 16.96
N ARG A 327 -0.36 17.47 17.13
CA ARG A 327 -1.08 18.58 16.49
C ARG A 327 -0.12 19.47 15.72
N GLY A 328 -0.66 20.59 15.18
CA GLY A 328 0.11 21.49 14.32
C GLY A 328 0.43 20.85 12.98
N ASN A 329 1.67 20.89 12.56
CA ASN A 329 2.12 20.29 11.30
C ASN A 329 1.99 18.75 11.29
N SER A 330 1.89 18.11 12.45
CA SER A 330 1.75 16.65 12.61
C SER A 330 0.29 16.18 12.67
N THR A 331 -0.68 17.06 12.53
CA THR A 331 -2.11 16.71 12.55
C THR A 331 -2.45 15.84 11.33
N ARG A 332 -2.98 14.63 11.58
CA ARG A 332 -3.25 13.63 10.57
C ARG A 332 -4.37 12.68 10.97
N ALA A 333 -4.96 12.01 10.00
CA ALA A 333 -5.90 10.92 10.20
C ALA A 333 -5.22 9.59 9.80
N GLU A 334 -5.24 8.61 10.67
CA GLU A 334 -4.74 7.26 10.44
C GLU A 334 -5.90 6.36 10.03
N PHE A 335 -5.88 5.88 8.79
CA PHE A 335 -6.83 4.89 8.28
C PHE A 335 -6.25 3.49 8.50
N ARG A 336 -6.86 2.70 9.39
CA ARG A 336 -6.26 1.50 9.97
C ARG A 336 -6.62 0.19 9.27
N SER A 337 -7.61 0.20 8.35
CA SER A 337 -8.03 -1.04 7.68
C SER A 337 -7.04 -1.56 6.64
N PRO A 338 -6.28 -0.75 5.88
CA PRO A 338 -5.42 -1.29 4.84
C PRO A 338 -4.49 -2.37 5.38
N ASP A 339 -4.21 -3.36 4.56
CA ASP A 339 -3.17 -4.36 4.82
C ASP A 339 -2.08 -4.28 3.75
N PRO A 340 -0.87 -4.82 4.02
CA PRO A 340 0.26 -4.65 3.13
C PRO A 340 0.16 -5.46 1.82
N MET A 341 -0.91 -6.26 1.61
CA MET A 341 -1.19 -6.89 0.32
C MET A 341 -1.77 -5.89 -0.68
N CYS A 342 -2.28 -4.74 -0.22
CA CYS A 342 -2.91 -3.78 -1.11
C CYS A 342 -1.93 -3.15 -2.11
N ASN A 343 -2.51 -2.64 -3.20
CA ASN A 343 -1.81 -1.75 -4.13
C ASN A 343 -1.80 -0.33 -3.53
N PRO A 344 -0.62 0.21 -3.14
CA PRO A 344 -0.56 1.51 -2.46
C PRO A 344 -1.06 2.66 -3.33
N TYR A 345 -0.83 2.61 -4.65
CA TYR A 345 -1.30 3.65 -5.56
C TYR A 345 -2.82 3.74 -5.57
N LEU A 346 -3.49 2.60 -5.75
CA LEU A 346 -4.96 2.54 -5.78
C LEU A 346 -5.56 2.86 -4.41
N THR A 347 -4.94 2.36 -3.33
CA THR A 347 -5.40 2.62 -1.95
C THR A 347 -5.31 4.11 -1.62
N PHE A 348 -4.18 4.75 -1.92
CA PHE A 348 -4.01 6.19 -1.64
C PHE A 348 -4.92 7.05 -2.53
N ALA A 349 -5.13 6.64 -3.80
CA ALA A 349 -6.09 7.31 -4.68
C ALA A 349 -7.52 7.25 -4.12
N CYS A 350 -7.97 6.06 -3.66
CA CYS A 350 -9.30 5.90 -3.07
C CYS A 350 -9.45 6.68 -1.76
N MET A 351 -8.43 6.66 -0.88
CA MET A 351 -8.45 7.44 0.36
C MET A 351 -8.54 8.94 0.07
N LEU A 352 -7.75 9.43 -0.89
CA LEU A 352 -7.79 10.83 -1.28
C LEU A 352 -9.15 11.22 -1.88
N ALA A 353 -9.65 10.44 -2.83
CA ALA A 353 -10.93 10.72 -3.49
C ALA A 353 -12.10 10.75 -2.48
N ALA A 354 -12.15 9.79 -1.57
CA ALA A 354 -13.13 9.75 -0.49
C ALA A 354 -13.05 10.97 0.42
N GLY A 355 -11.83 11.35 0.81
CA GLY A 355 -11.61 12.55 1.63
C GLY A 355 -12.00 13.84 0.91
N LEU A 356 -11.67 13.97 -0.39
CA LEU A 356 -12.07 15.13 -1.21
C LEU A 356 -13.58 15.19 -1.42
N ASP A 357 -14.26 14.05 -1.57
CA ASP A 357 -15.72 13.98 -1.60
C ASP A 357 -16.32 14.50 -0.29
N GLY A 358 -15.75 14.07 0.85
CA GLY A 358 -16.12 14.55 2.17
C GLY A 358 -15.99 16.08 2.29
N ILE A 359 -14.88 16.64 1.84
CA ILE A 359 -14.63 18.10 1.85
C ILE A 359 -15.58 18.83 0.92
N LYS A 360 -15.76 18.37 -0.32
CA LYS A 360 -16.63 18.97 -1.32
C LYS A 360 -18.08 19.03 -0.87
N ASN A 361 -18.56 17.95 -0.26
CA ASN A 361 -19.95 17.80 0.18
C ASN A 361 -20.15 18.15 1.67
N LYS A 362 -19.10 18.61 2.37
CA LYS A 362 -19.12 18.94 3.81
C LYS A 362 -19.71 17.83 4.67
N ILE A 363 -19.23 16.61 4.47
CA ILE A 363 -19.69 15.42 5.17
C ILE A 363 -19.08 15.40 6.57
N MET A 364 -19.87 15.71 7.58
CA MET A 364 -19.44 15.62 8.98
C MET A 364 -19.37 14.14 9.40
N PRO A 365 -18.32 13.73 10.10
CA PRO A 365 -18.29 12.41 10.73
C PRO A 365 -19.30 12.33 11.88
N PRO A 366 -19.73 11.10 12.29
CA PRO A 366 -20.47 10.93 13.54
C PRO A 366 -19.61 11.36 14.75
N GLU A 367 -20.20 11.39 15.95
CA GLU A 367 -19.44 11.65 17.17
C GLU A 367 -18.27 10.68 17.36
N SER A 368 -17.15 11.20 17.88
CA SER A 368 -15.94 10.42 18.17
C SER A 368 -16.24 9.32 19.20
N THR A 369 -15.83 8.09 18.90
CA THR A 369 -16.12 6.92 19.75
C THR A 369 -14.95 6.65 20.69
N ASN A 370 -15.07 7.04 21.95
CA ASN A 370 -14.01 6.91 22.97
C ASN A 370 -14.06 5.60 23.77
N THR A 371 -15.10 4.78 23.58
CA THR A 371 -15.24 3.48 24.25
C THR A 371 -14.66 2.35 23.39
N ASN A 372 -14.14 1.30 24.04
CA ASN A 372 -13.67 0.12 23.32
C ASN A 372 -14.84 -0.57 22.61
N ILE A 373 -14.87 -0.47 21.27
CA ILE A 373 -15.98 -0.92 20.44
C ILE A 373 -16.10 -2.46 20.46
N TYR A 374 -15.00 -3.19 20.70
CA TYR A 374 -15.05 -4.66 20.78
C TYR A 374 -15.89 -5.18 21.95
N HIS A 375 -16.03 -4.39 23.01
CA HIS A 375 -16.85 -4.75 24.18
C HIS A 375 -18.32 -4.33 24.06
N LEU A 376 -18.67 -3.59 22.99
CA LEU A 376 -20.08 -3.20 22.75
C LEU A 376 -20.89 -4.38 22.21
N ASP A 377 -22.03 -4.65 22.81
CA ASP A 377 -22.98 -5.60 22.26
C ASP A 377 -23.62 -5.10 20.94
N PRO A 378 -24.23 -5.97 20.13
CA PRO A 378 -24.83 -5.57 18.86
C PRO A 378 -25.93 -4.49 18.99
N LYS A 379 -26.67 -4.45 20.12
CA LYS A 379 -27.73 -3.45 20.34
C LYS A 379 -27.11 -2.07 20.63
N ALA A 380 -26.05 -2.03 21.43
CA ALA A 380 -25.31 -0.80 21.72
C ALA A 380 -24.67 -0.24 20.45
N ARG A 381 -24.02 -1.07 19.61
CA ARG A 381 -23.47 -0.66 18.30
C ARG A 381 -24.55 -0.09 17.38
N LYS A 382 -25.70 -0.75 17.27
CA LYS A 382 -26.83 -0.26 16.47
C LYS A 382 -27.34 1.10 16.96
N LYS A 383 -27.42 1.31 18.29
CA LYS A 383 -27.82 2.61 18.89
C LYS A 383 -26.83 3.72 18.55
N LEU A 384 -25.54 3.41 18.52
CA LEU A 384 -24.46 4.34 18.14
C LEU A 384 -24.28 4.47 16.62
N LYS A 385 -25.09 3.76 15.81
CA LYS A 385 -25.00 3.73 14.35
C LYS A 385 -23.60 3.31 13.84
N ILE A 386 -22.90 2.48 14.61
CA ILE A 386 -21.60 1.91 14.23
C ILE A 386 -21.86 0.69 13.35
N ASP A 387 -21.50 0.81 12.08
CA ASP A 387 -21.59 -0.26 11.09
C ASP A 387 -20.27 -1.05 11.03
N MET A 388 -20.23 -2.14 10.29
CA MET A 388 -19.05 -2.99 10.11
C MET A 388 -18.51 -2.88 8.69
N LEU A 389 -17.20 -3.09 8.55
CA LEU A 389 -16.57 -3.33 7.25
C LEU A 389 -17.11 -4.64 6.64
N PRO A 390 -17.03 -4.79 5.30
CA PRO A 390 -17.40 -6.03 4.63
C PRO A 390 -16.66 -7.24 5.19
N GLY A 391 -17.33 -8.38 5.29
CA GLY A 391 -16.77 -9.63 5.81
C GLY A 391 -16.11 -10.51 4.75
N SER A 392 -16.16 -10.14 3.47
CA SER A 392 -15.59 -10.91 2.37
C SER A 392 -15.17 -10.02 1.19
N LEU A 393 -14.29 -10.58 0.34
CA LEU A 393 -13.85 -9.93 -0.89
C LEU A 393 -15.02 -9.66 -1.84
N ALA A 394 -15.95 -10.61 -1.99
CA ALA A 394 -17.13 -10.44 -2.84
C ALA A 394 -18.07 -9.34 -2.31
N GLU A 395 -18.26 -9.27 -0.99
CA GLU A 395 -19.09 -8.23 -0.36
C GLU A 395 -18.47 -6.83 -0.57
N SER A 396 -17.16 -6.69 -0.37
CA SER A 396 -16.47 -5.40 -0.58
C SER A 396 -16.53 -4.95 -2.04
N ASN A 397 -16.41 -5.87 -3.00
CA ASN A 397 -16.57 -5.56 -4.41
C ASN A 397 -17.98 -5.08 -4.73
N ALA A 398 -19.00 -5.70 -4.14
CA ALA A 398 -20.39 -5.26 -4.30
C ALA A 398 -20.65 -3.84 -3.74
N TYR A 399 -19.88 -3.41 -2.72
CA TYR A 399 -19.90 -2.02 -2.25
C TYR A 399 -19.14 -1.09 -3.19
N LEU A 400 -17.98 -1.51 -3.71
CA LEU A 400 -17.22 -0.71 -4.68
C LEU A 400 -18.05 -0.40 -5.92
N LEU A 401 -18.73 -1.39 -6.50
CA LEU A 401 -19.55 -1.23 -7.71
C LEU A 401 -20.75 -0.27 -7.54
N LYS A 402 -21.11 0.06 -6.31
CA LYS A 402 -22.18 1.03 -5.98
C LYS A 402 -21.63 2.42 -5.63
N ASP A 403 -20.33 2.55 -5.56
CA ASP A 403 -19.66 3.79 -5.16
C ASP A 403 -19.15 4.54 -6.39
N GLU A 404 -19.96 5.45 -6.89
CA GLU A 404 -19.64 6.22 -8.09
C GLU A 404 -18.35 7.04 -7.95
N VAL A 405 -18.05 7.57 -6.75
CA VAL A 405 -16.84 8.36 -6.51
C VAL A 405 -15.59 7.50 -6.72
N LEU A 406 -15.57 6.31 -6.14
CA LEU A 406 -14.42 5.43 -6.24
C LEU A 406 -14.33 4.76 -7.61
N CYS A 407 -15.46 4.38 -8.23
CA CYS A 407 -15.46 3.87 -9.60
C CYS A 407 -14.90 4.90 -10.59
N ASN A 408 -15.32 6.15 -10.52
CA ASN A 408 -14.81 7.24 -11.36
C ASN A 408 -13.31 7.53 -11.11
N THR A 409 -12.86 7.38 -9.88
CA THR A 409 -11.45 7.58 -9.50
C THR A 409 -10.57 6.50 -10.12
N LEU A 410 -10.98 5.24 -9.97
CA LEU A 410 -10.23 4.07 -10.46
C LEU A 410 -10.31 3.96 -12.01
N GLY A 411 -11.42 4.34 -12.60
CA GLY A 411 -11.73 4.16 -14.03
C GLY A 411 -12.21 2.75 -14.36
N ASP A 412 -12.92 2.65 -15.48
CA ASP A 412 -13.63 1.42 -15.90
C ASP A 412 -12.68 0.23 -16.00
N HIS A 413 -11.51 0.42 -16.61
CA HIS A 413 -10.51 -0.65 -16.79
C HIS A 413 -10.09 -1.28 -15.46
N VAL A 414 -9.78 -0.46 -14.45
CA VAL A 414 -9.35 -0.96 -13.13
C VAL A 414 -10.53 -1.63 -12.42
N VAL A 415 -11.73 -1.03 -12.45
CA VAL A 415 -12.92 -1.58 -11.79
C VAL A 415 -13.33 -2.92 -12.37
N GLU A 416 -13.35 -3.07 -13.70
CA GLU A 416 -13.64 -4.32 -14.39
C GLU A 416 -12.65 -5.43 -14.02
N ASN A 417 -11.35 -5.12 -14.03
CA ASN A 417 -10.31 -6.10 -13.68
C ASN A 417 -10.34 -6.47 -12.20
N LEU A 418 -10.56 -5.52 -11.27
CA LEU A 418 -10.75 -5.83 -9.87
C LEU A 418 -11.96 -6.73 -9.63
N THR A 419 -13.05 -6.52 -10.37
CA THR A 419 -14.25 -7.35 -10.30
C THR A 419 -13.97 -8.76 -10.80
N ARG A 420 -13.32 -8.89 -11.97
CA ARG A 420 -12.93 -10.20 -12.54
C ARG A 420 -11.99 -10.97 -11.59
N ILE A 421 -10.99 -10.30 -11.01
CA ILE A 421 -10.10 -10.90 -10.01
C ILE A 421 -10.89 -11.36 -8.78
N THR A 422 -11.88 -10.57 -8.33
CA THR A 422 -12.75 -10.95 -7.20
C THR A 422 -13.52 -12.24 -7.49
N GLU A 423 -14.10 -12.35 -8.67
CA GLU A 423 -14.86 -13.54 -9.10
C GLU A 423 -13.95 -14.77 -9.14
N MET A 424 -12.80 -14.65 -9.82
CA MET A 424 -11.82 -15.74 -9.93
C MET A 424 -11.31 -16.22 -8.56
N GLU A 425 -10.93 -15.31 -7.67
CA GLU A 425 -10.43 -15.63 -6.32
C GLU A 425 -11.54 -16.26 -5.46
N THR A 426 -12.75 -15.71 -5.51
CA THR A 426 -13.88 -16.22 -4.73
C THR A 426 -14.29 -17.62 -5.19
N ASP A 427 -14.34 -17.86 -6.50
CA ASP A 427 -14.67 -19.16 -7.06
C ASP A 427 -13.59 -20.20 -6.76
N SER A 428 -12.32 -19.83 -6.93
CA SER A 428 -11.19 -20.70 -6.58
C SER A 428 -11.21 -21.10 -5.10
N PHE A 429 -11.44 -20.13 -4.21
CA PHE A 429 -11.52 -20.38 -2.77
C PHE A 429 -12.73 -21.26 -2.40
N ARG A 430 -13.89 -21.05 -3.03
CA ARG A 430 -15.11 -21.81 -2.81
C ARG A 430 -14.99 -23.28 -3.25
N LEU A 431 -14.17 -23.55 -4.27
CA LEU A 431 -13.90 -24.89 -4.76
C LEU A 431 -12.86 -25.65 -3.93
N ALA A 432 -12.05 -24.93 -3.15
CA ALA A 432 -11.04 -25.57 -2.31
C ALA A 432 -11.67 -26.22 -1.08
N VAL A 433 -11.25 -27.46 -0.80
CA VAL A 433 -11.60 -28.16 0.44
C VAL A 433 -10.50 -27.91 1.46
N HIS A 434 -10.82 -27.18 2.52
CA HIS A 434 -9.84 -26.78 3.52
C HIS A 434 -9.65 -27.85 4.62
N PRO A 435 -8.46 -27.97 5.22
CA PRO A 435 -8.19 -28.89 6.35
C PRO A 435 -9.24 -28.73 7.47
N TRP A 436 -9.66 -27.49 7.79
CA TRP A 436 -10.69 -27.22 8.79
C TRP A 436 -12.03 -27.94 8.51
N GLU A 437 -12.42 -28.06 7.23
CA GLU A 437 -13.66 -28.78 6.82
C GLU A 437 -13.48 -30.28 7.02
N LEU A 438 -12.31 -30.81 6.62
CA LEU A 438 -12.00 -32.23 6.79
C LEU A 438 -11.95 -32.61 8.27
N ASP A 439 -11.25 -31.84 9.10
CA ASP A 439 -11.17 -32.06 10.55
C ASP A 439 -12.53 -32.02 11.23
N ARG A 440 -13.43 -31.17 10.74
CA ARG A 440 -14.76 -30.96 11.35
C ARG A 440 -15.84 -31.91 10.85
N TYR A 441 -15.81 -32.25 9.57
CA TYR A 441 -16.95 -32.91 8.93
C TYR A 441 -16.66 -34.35 8.48
N LEU A 442 -15.43 -34.69 8.10
CA LEU A 442 -15.11 -35.98 7.46
C LEU A 442 -15.49 -37.19 8.32
N ALA A 443 -15.27 -37.13 9.64
CA ALA A 443 -15.61 -38.22 10.54
C ALA A 443 -17.06 -38.18 11.05
N THR A 444 -17.78 -37.08 10.83
CA THR A 444 -19.13 -36.88 11.41
C THR A 444 -20.24 -37.11 10.39
N TYR A 445 -19.96 -36.85 9.14
CA TYR A 445 -20.88 -36.98 8.01
C TYR A 445 -20.37 -37.95 6.95
#